data_72f05aee9cb31cda8f7293dd08854995
#
_entry.id   72f05aee9cb31cda8f7293dd08854995
#
_cell.length_a   1.000
_cell.length_b   1.000
_cell.length_c   1.000
_cell.angle_alpha   90.00
_cell.angle_beta   90.00
_cell.angle_gamma   90.00
#
_symmetry.space_group_name_H-M   'P 1'
#
loop_
_entity.id
_entity.type
_entity.pdbx_description
1 polymer ?
#
loop_
_entity_poly.entity_id
_entity_poly.type
_entity_poly.pdbx_seq_one_letter_code
_entity_poly.pdbx_strand_id
1 'polypeptide(L)'
;QLAAKITPQTAAILYIKSHHTVQKSMLTVAEAAKVAHAHQLPLIVDAAAEEDLTAYYQADGDIVIYSGAKAIEGPTSGLVVGKKQYVEWVKRQSQGIGRAMKVGKEGILGLTLAIEQYLTATKETGAEMVSRMDKFLKDLNTIAGISARIVWDAAGRDIARAEISFDEKAIGKTTYQIMDELKQGNTAIY
;
A
#
# COMPACT_ATOMS: atom_id res chain seq x y z
N GLN A 1 -4.95 -12.19 21.70
CA GLN A 1 -6.05 -12.60 20.80
C GLN A 1 -5.56 -13.41 19.60
N LEU A 2 -4.48 -12.99 18.87
CA LEU A 2 -3.95 -13.71 17.71
C LEU A 2 -3.51 -15.14 18.09
N ALA A 3 -2.67 -15.29 19.12
CA ALA A 3 -2.18 -16.59 19.58
C ALA A 3 -3.32 -17.58 19.93
N ALA A 4 -4.44 -17.09 20.46
CA ALA A 4 -5.59 -17.92 20.82
C ALA A 4 -6.35 -18.51 19.63
N LYS A 5 -6.04 -18.05 18.40
CA LYS A 5 -6.62 -18.59 17.15
C LYS A 5 -5.74 -19.62 16.47
N ILE A 6 -4.51 -19.82 16.95
CA ILE A 6 -3.59 -20.81 16.41
C ILE A 6 -4.01 -22.21 16.86
N THR A 7 -4.08 -23.13 15.92
CA THR A 7 -4.42 -24.54 16.13
C THR A 7 -3.35 -25.45 15.50
N PRO A 8 -3.34 -26.76 15.76
CA PRO A 8 -2.45 -27.71 15.07
C PRO A 8 -2.56 -27.72 13.54
N GLN A 9 -3.68 -27.21 12.99
CA GLN A 9 -3.89 -27.10 11.54
C GLN A 9 -3.41 -25.74 10.98
N THR A 10 -2.97 -24.80 11.81
CA THR A 10 -2.46 -23.50 11.34
C THR A 10 -1.11 -23.68 10.68
N ALA A 11 -1.00 -23.36 9.40
CA ALA A 11 0.23 -23.50 8.61
C ALA A 11 1.06 -22.20 8.55
N ALA A 12 0.43 -21.04 8.69
CA ALA A 12 1.08 -19.73 8.62
C ALA A 12 0.19 -18.66 9.25
N ILE A 13 0.76 -17.51 9.55
CA ILE A 13 0.02 -16.28 9.84
C ILE A 13 0.13 -15.36 8.64
N LEU A 14 -1.01 -14.86 8.15
CA LEU A 14 -1.07 -13.84 7.10
C LEU A 14 -1.33 -12.48 7.74
N TYR A 15 -0.47 -11.52 7.46
CA TYR A 15 -0.59 -10.13 7.87
C TYR A 15 -0.80 -9.25 6.63
N ILE A 16 -1.90 -8.52 6.57
CA ILE A 16 -2.17 -7.60 5.46
C ILE A 16 -1.77 -6.20 5.89
N LYS A 17 -0.71 -5.66 5.29
CA LYS A 17 -0.28 -4.28 5.45
C LYS A 17 -0.94 -3.45 4.36
N SER A 18 -1.98 -2.70 4.75
CA SER A 18 -2.72 -1.86 3.82
C SER A 18 -3.33 -0.67 4.55
N HIS A 19 -3.31 0.49 3.90
CA HIS A 19 -3.97 1.70 4.40
C HIS A 19 -5.50 1.54 4.54
N HIS A 20 -6.10 0.59 3.81
CA HIS A 20 -7.53 0.27 3.94
C HIS A 20 -7.87 -0.56 5.18
N THR A 21 -6.90 -1.16 5.83
CA THR A 21 -7.11 -2.05 6.98
C THR A 21 -6.54 -1.49 8.28
N VAL A 22 -6.13 -0.23 8.30
CA VAL A 22 -5.56 0.41 9.51
C VAL A 22 -6.60 0.49 10.61
N GLN A 23 -6.24 -0.05 11.79
CA GLN A 23 -7.05 0.00 13.01
C GLN A 23 -6.20 0.51 14.17
N LYS A 24 -6.83 1.21 15.12
CA LYS A 24 -6.13 1.81 16.28
C LYS A 24 -5.35 0.81 17.15
N SER A 25 -5.76 -0.46 17.17
CA SER A 25 -5.17 -1.54 17.97
C SER A 25 -4.51 -2.62 17.12
N MET A 26 -4.12 -2.30 15.88
CA MET A 26 -3.48 -3.25 14.99
C MET A 26 -2.07 -3.57 15.49
N LEU A 27 -1.72 -4.86 15.51
CA LEU A 27 -0.35 -5.30 15.77
C LEU A 27 0.59 -4.75 14.70
N THR A 28 1.82 -4.45 15.06
CA THR A 28 2.89 -4.24 14.08
C THR A 28 3.31 -5.55 13.43
N VAL A 29 4.01 -5.49 12.29
CA VAL A 29 4.56 -6.68 11.63
C VAL A 29 5.52 -7.42 12.58
N ALA A 30 6.38 -6.70 13.32
CA ALA A 30 7.31 -7.29 14.29
C ALA A 30 6.59 -8.01 15.45
N GLU A 31 5.49 -7.44 15.95
CA GLU A 31 4.68 -8.11 16.99
C GLU A 31 3.99 -9.36 16.46
N ALA A 32 3.47 -9.31 15.22
CA ALA A 32 2.88 -10.47 14.57
C ALA A 32 3.93 -11.57 14.31
N ALA A 33 5.15 -11.19 13.90
CA ALA A 33 6.28 -12.10 13.73
C ALA A 33 6.65 -12.81 15.05
N LYS A 34 6.74 -12.08 16.16
CA LYS A 34 6.99 -12.68 17.48
C LYS A 34 5.96 -13.74 17.85
N VAL A 35 4.67 -13.48 17.57
CA VAL A 35 3.62 -14.47 17.83
C VAL A 35 3.77 -15.68 16.91
N ALA A 36 3.99 -15.46 15.59
CA ALA A 36 4.17 -16.53 14.61
C ALA A 36 5.35 -17.45 15.02
N HIS A 37 6.51 -16.86 15.28
CA HIS A 37 7.73 -17.60 15.58
C HIS A 37 7.66 -18.33 16.92
N ALA A 38 6.97 -17.78 17.94
CA ALA A 38 6.72 -18.47 19.19
C ALA A 38 5.93 -19.78 19.02
N HIS A 39 5.16 -19.89 17.92
CA HIS A 39 4.41 -21.08 17.53
C HIS A 39 5.06 -21.86 16.38
N GLN A 40 6.30 -21.54 16.00
CA GLN A 40 7.04 -22.16 14.89
C GLN A 40 6.33 -22.04 13.53
N LEU A 41 5.55 -20.97 13.36
CA LEU A 41 4.82 -20.65 12.13
C LEU A 41 5.53 -19.54 11.34
N PRO A 42 5.50 -19.57 10.01
CA PRO A 42 5.95 -18.44 9.20
C PRO A 42 4.94 -17.30 9.24
N LEU A 43 5.45 -16.06 9.17
CA LEU A 43 4.67 -14.86 8.93
C LEU A 43 4.74 -14.49 7.44
N ILE A 44 3.58 -14.46 6.78
CA ILE A 44 3.42 -13.96 5.41
C ILE A 44 2.89 -12.53 5.50
N VAL A 45 3.59 -11.58 4.89
CA VAL A 45 3.18 -10.17 4.86
C VAL A 45 2.73 -9.81 3.45
N ASP A 46 1.46 -9.50 3.28
CA ASP A 46 0.95 -8.84 2.08
C ASP A 46 1.21 -7.33 2.19
N ALA A 47 2.24 -6.88 1.50
CA ALA A 47 2.69 -5.50 1.40
C ALA A 47 2.47 -4.94 -0.02
N ALA A 48 1.42 -5.39 -0.71
CA ALA A 48 1.22 -5.16 -2.14
C ALA A 48 1.29 -3.68 -2.55
N ALA A 49 0.88 -2.75 -1.69
CA ALA A 49 0.86 -1.31 -1.99
C ALA A 49 1.93 -0.52 -1.23
N GLU A 50 2.81 -1.20 -0.52
CA GLU A 50 3.82 -0.56 0.31
C GLU A 50 5.07 -0.17 -0.49
N GLU A 51 5.74 0.88 -0.05
CA GLU A 51 6.84 1.50 -0.77
C GLU A 51 8.22 1.04 -0.30
N ASP A 52 8.36 0.62 0.97
CA ASP A 52 9.64 0.13 1.50
C ASP A 52 9.78 -1.37 1.23
N LEU A 53 10.70 -1.73 0.32
CA LEU A 53 10.93 -3.12 -0.10
C LEU A 53 11.75 -3.92 0.93
N THR A 54 12.22 -3.32 2.01
CA THR A 54 13.08 -3.96 3.01
C THR A 54 12.49 -4.01 4.41
N ALA A 55 11.68 -3.00 4.79
CA ALA A 55 11.18 -2.81 6.15
C ALA A 55 10.48 -4.04 6.74
N TYR A 56 9.65 -4.72 5.96
CA TYR A 56 8.87 -5.85 6.47
C TYR A 56 9.69 -7.13 6.62
N TYR A 57 10.73 -7.30 5.79
CA TYR A 57 11.69 -8.36 5.98
C TYR A 57 12.58 -8.09 7.22
N GLN A 58 13.00 -6.84 7.41
CA GLN A 58 13.75 -6.42 8.60
C GLN A 58 12.90 -6.52 9.88
N ALA A 59 11.59 -6.43 9.77
CA ALA A 59 10.63 -6.66 10.86
C ALA A 59 10.28 -8.14 11.07
N ASP A 60 11.14 -9.06 10.62
CA ASP A 60 11.01 -10.51 10.74
C ASP A 60 9.84 -11.15 9.97
N GLY A 61 9.32 -10.50 8.91
CA GLY A 61 8.46 -11.15 7.94
C GLY A 61 9.20 -12.26 7.19
N ASP A 62 8.64 -13.47 7.17
CA ASP A 62 9.29 -14.63 6.53
C ASP A 62 9.10 -14.66 5.02
N ILE A 63 7.94 -14.20 4.57
CA ILE A 63 7.58 -13.99 3.15
C ILE A 63 6.93 -12.63 3.06
N VAL A 64 7.41 -11.76 2.18
CA VAL A 64 6.82 -10.45 1.92
C VAL A 64 6.46 -10.36 0.45
N ILE A 65 5.24 -9.92 0.17
CA ILE A 65 4.66 -9.89 -1.18
C ILE A 65 4.37 -8.44 -1.56
N TYR A 66 4.94 -7.97 -2.68
CA TYR A 66 4.69 -6.66 -3.25
C TYR A 66 4.02 -6.79 -4.62
N SER A 67 3.17 -5.83 -4.98
CA SER A 67 2.65 -5.72 -6.34
C SER A 67 3.67 -5.00 -7.22
N GLY A 68 4.00 -5.60 -8.36
CA GLY A 68 4.88 -4.94 -9.33
C GLY A 68 4.25 -3.71 -9.99
N ALA A 69 2.92 -3.69 -10.10
CA ALA A 69 2.17 -2.62 -10.77
C ALA A 69 1.62 -1.52 -9.85
N LYS A 70 2.03 -1.51 -8.56
CA LYS A 70 1.66 -0.43 -7.60
C LYS A 70 2.85 0.48 -7.36
N ALA A 71 3.35 0.57 -6.13
CA ALA A 71 4.45 1.47 -5.77
C ALA A 71 5.73 1.29 -6.61
N ILE A 72 5.99 0.10 -7.14
CA ILE A 72 7.15 -0.18 -8.01
C ILE A 72 6.95 0.36 -9.44
N GLU A 73 5.70 0.66 -9.85
CA GLU A 73 5.34 1.18 -11.18
C GLU A 73 5.79 0.30 -12.36
N GLY A 74 5.92 -1.01 -12.11
CA GLY A 74 6.27 -2.00 -13.11
C GLY A 74 5.05 -2.63 -13.79
N PRO A 75 5.25 -3.64 -14.65
CA PRO A 75 4.16 -4.37 -15.28
C PRO A 75 3.36 -5.19 -14.27
N THR A 76 2.17 -5.65 -14.68
CA THR A 76 1.33 -6.57 -13.89
C THR A 76 2.11 -7.82 -13.50
N SER A 77 2.50 -7.89 -12.25
CA SER A 77 3.38 -8.92 -11.68
C SER A 77 3.38 -8.84 -10.16
N GLY A 78 4.07 -9.76 -9.51
CA GLY A 78 4.33 -9.74 -8.08
C GLY A 78 5.80 -9.98 -7.78
N LEU A 79 6.31 -9.29 -6.77
CA LEU A 79 7.64 -9.54 -6.19
C LEU A 79 7.44 -10.25 -4.86
N VAL A 80 8.09 -11.41 -4.70
CA VAL A 80 8.13 -12.16 -3.45
C VAL A 80 9.55 -12.16 -2.94
N VAL A 81 9.76 -11.63 -1.74
CA VAL A 81 11.04 -11.64 -1.03
C VAL A 81 10.88 -12.34 0.32
N GLY A 82 11.94 -12.88 0.88
CA GLY A 82 11.86 -13.55 2.17
C GLY A 82 12.97 -14.57 2.41
N LYS A 83 12.78 -15.38 3.45
CA LYS A 83 13.72 -16.45 3.80
C LYS A 83 13.80 -17.49 2.68
N LYS A 84 15.01 -17.87 2.31
CA LYS A 84 15.31 -18.76 1.17
C LYS A 84 14.41 -20.00 1.12
N GLN A 85 14.23 -20.69 2.23
CA GLN A 85 13.42 -21.90 2.28
C GLN A 85 11.96 -21.67 1.84
N TYR A 86 11.36 -20.55 2.24
CA TYR A 86 9.96 -20.23 1.89
C TYR A 86 9.84 -19.74 0.45
N VAL A 87 10.80 -18.94 -0.01
CA VAL A 87 10.85 -18.50 -1.41
C VAL A 87 10.99 -19.70 -2.36
N GLU A 88 11.78 -20.72 -1.99
CA GLU A 88 11.87 -21.96 -2.77
C GLU A 88 10.53 -22.74 -2.77
N TRP A 89 9.77 -22.72 -1.69
CA TRP A 89 8.43 -23.32 -1.68
C TRP A 89 7.45 -22.58 -2.59
N VAL A 90 7.46 -21.24 -2.56
CA VAL A 90 6.68 -20.42 -3.49
C VAL A 90 7.06 -20.73 -4.93
N LYS A 91 8.35 -20.80 -5.25
CA LYS A 91 8.85 -21.14 -6.58
C LYS A 91 8.37 -22.50 -7.10
N ARG A 92 8.27 -23.51 -6.23
CA ARG A 92 7.72 -24.82 -6.59
C ARG A 92 6.27 -24.74 -7.05
N GLN A 93 5.49 -23.78 -6.54
CA GLN A 93 4.09 -23.61 -6.93
C GLN A 93 3.93 -23.17 -8.39
N SER A 94 4.98 -22.64 -9.04
CA SER A 94 4.97 -22.35 -10.47
C SER A 94 4.84 -23.61 -11.36
N GLN A 95 5.04 -24.82 -10.80
CA GLN A 95 4.80 -26.11 -11.43
C GLN A 95 3.54 -26.80 -10.91
N GLY A 96 2.89 -26.22 -9.88
CA GLY A 96 1.65 -26.67 -9.27
C GLY A 96 0.51 -25.70 -9.52
N ILE A 97 -0.18 -25.33 -8.44
CA ILE A 97 -1.37 -24.45 -8.47
C ILE A 97 -1.07 -23.05 -9.05
N GLY A 98 0.16 -22.55 -8.84
CA GLY A 98 0.61 -21.27 -9.38
C GLY A 98 0.93 -21.28 -10.89
N ARG A 99 0.85 -22.42 -11.56
CA ARG A 99 1.20 -22.52 -12.99
C ARG A 99 0.31 -21.66 -13.89
N ALA A 100 -0.96 -21.52 -13.56
CA ALA A 100 -1.90 -20.68 -14.28
C ALA A 100 -1.58 -19.17 -14.14
N MET A 101 -0.85 -18.79 -13.10
CA MET A 101 -0.46 -17.40 -12.78
C MET A 101 0.95 -17.07 -13.25
N LYS A 102 1.51 -17.85 -14.17
CA LYS A 102 2.88 -17.66 -14.67
C LYS A 102 3.05 -16.30 -15.33
N VAL A 103 4.06 -15.54 -14.85
CA VAL A 103 4.50 -14.30 -15.46
C VAL A 103 5.40 -14.59 -16.67
N GLY A 104 5.21 -13.89 -17.79
CA GLY A 104 6.05 -13.98 -18.98
C GLY A 104 7.45 -13.38 -18.76
N LYS A 105 8.36 -13.67 -19.68
CA LYS A 105 9.73 -13.14 -19.62
C LYS A 105 9.77 -11.62 -19.71
N GLU A 106 8.87 -11.04 -20.49
CA GLU A 106 8.69 -9.60 -20.67
C GLU A 106 8.31 -8.94 -19.34
N GLY A 107 7.37 -9.55 -18.60
CA GLY A 107 6.98 -9.09 -17.26
C GLY A 107 8.12 -9.19 -16.24
N ILE A 108 8.94 -10.25 -16.33
CA ILE A 108 10.10 -10.41 -15.43
C ILE A 108 11.15 -9.34 -15.72
N LEU A 109 11.49 -9.10 -16.98
CA LEU A 109 12.46 -8.07 -17.37
C LEU A 109 11.94 -6.67 -17.04
N GLY A 110 10.67 -6.39 -17.34
CA GLY A 110 10.04 -5.11 -17.02
C GLY A 110 10.02 -4.84 -15.52
N LEU A 111 9.69 -5.85 -14.70
CA LEU A 111 9.72 -5.69 -13.24
C LEU A 111 11.15 -5.49 -12.73
N THR A 112 12.13 -6.20 -13.28
CA THR A 112 13.54 -6.04 -12.88
C THR A 112 14.02 -4.61 -13.13
N LEU A 113 13.73 -4.06 -14.31
CA LEU A 113 14.08 -2.68 -14.65
C LEU A 113 13.31 -1.68 -13.74
N ALA A 114 12.04 -1.91 -13.51
CA ALA A 114 11.23 -1.06 -12.63
C ALA A 114 11.78 -1.03 -11.19
N ILE A 115 12.20 -2.18 -10.65
CA ILE A 115 12.84 -2.25 -9.33
C ILE A 115 14.16 -1.48 -9.31
N GLU A 116 15.01 -1.63 -10.35
CA GLU A 116 16.26 -0.89 -10.46
C GLU A 116 16.03 0.63 -10.46
N GLN A 117 15.10 1.09 -11.28
CA GLN A 117 14.69 2.50 -11.32
C GLN A 117 14.11 2.96 -9.98
N TYR A 118 13.25 2.17 -9.37
CA TYR A 118 12.62 2.48 -8.09
C TYR A 118 13.62 2.65 -6.95
N LEU A 119 14.67 1.82 -6.92
CA LEU A 119 15.72 1.88 -5.89
C LEU A 119 16.68 3.06 -6.09
N THR A 120 16.79 3.58 -7.31
CA THR A 120 17.68 4.70 -7.65
C THR A 120 16.96 6.04 -7.78
N ALA A 121 15.63 6.05 -7.90
CA ALA A 121 14.85 7.26 -8.03
C ALA A 121 14.84 8.09 -6.74
N THR A 122 14.90 9.40 -6.88
CA THR A 122 14.59 10.33 -5.80
C THR A 122 13.07 10.42 -5.65
N LYS A 123 12.57 10.01 -4.51
CA LYS A 123 11.13 10.09 -4.21
C LYS A 123 10.77 11.44 -3.64
N GLU A 124 9.60 11.95 -4.02
CA GLU A 124 9.03 13.16 -3.41
C GLU A 124 8.74 12.86 -1.93
N THR A 125 9.24 13.69 -1.04
CA THR A 125 8.97 13.61 0.41
C THR A 125 7.60 14.20 0.74
N GLY A 126 7.03 13.82 1.87
CA GLY A 126 5.78 14.43 2.35
C GLY A 126 5.89 15.94 2.53
N ALA A 127 7.06 16.48 2.90
CA ALA A 127 7.30 17.91 3.00
C ALA A 127 7.25 18.61 1.62
N GLU A 128 7.81 17.97 0.59
CA GLU A 128 7.73 18.48 -0.79
C GLU A 128 6.29 18.42 -1.31
N MET A 129 5.53 17.36 -1.00
CA MET A 129 4.10 17.26 -1.31
C MET A 129 3.31 18.40 -0.66
N VAL A 130 3.57 18.72 0.61
CA VAL A 130 2.96 19.87 1.31
C VAL A 130 3.28 21.17 0.59
N SER A 131 4.54 21.40 0.25
CA SER A 131 4.99 22.61 -0.45
C SER A 131 4.30 22.77 -1.81
N ARG A 132 4.20 21.68 -2.57
CA ARG A 132 3.52 21.65 -3.88
C ARG A 132 2.03 21.96 -3.79
N MET A 133 1.36 21.55 -2.71
CA MET A 133 -0.06 21.79 -2.49
C MET A 133 -0.39 23.14 -1.86
N ASP A 134 0.57 23.86 -1.30
CA ASP A 134 0.35 25.06 -0.48
C ASP A 134 -0.48 26.14 -1.20
N LYS A 135 -0.09 26.47 -2.44
CA LYS A 135 -0.83 27.46 -3.23
C LYS A 135 -2.27 27.00 -3.53
N PHE A 136 -2.43 25.75 -3.93
CA PHE A 136 -3.74 25.16 -4.24
C PHE A 136 -4.69 25.19 -3.03
N LEU A 137 -4.20 24.83 -1.85
CA LEU A 137 -4.99 24.87 -0.63
C LEU A 137 -5.37 26.30 -0.21
N LYS A 138 -4.44 27.25 -0.38
CA LYS A 138 -4.72 28.68 -0.12
C LYS A 138 -5.80 29.19 -1.07
N ASP A 139 -5.70 28.90 -2.35
CA ASP A 139 -6.69 29.32 -3.34
C ASP A 139 -8.07 28.73 -3.04
N LEU A 140 -8.16 27.45 -2.72
CA LEU A 140 -9.42 26.79 -2.34
C LEU A 140 -10.05 27.40 -1.10
N ASN A 141 -9.26 27.74 -0.08
CA ASN A 141 -9.76 28.36 1.15
C ASN A 141 -10.28 29.79 0.97
N THR A 142 -10.11 30.39 -0.20
CA THR A 142 -10.75 31.69 -0.53
C THR A 142 -12.19 31.55 -1.01
N ILE A 143 -12.61 30.32 -1.37
CA ILE A 143 -13.94 30.04 -1.91
C ILE A 143 -14.92 29.82 -0.75
N ALA A 144 -16.00 30.60 -0.71
CA ALA A 144 -17.00 30.45 0.32
C ALA A 144 -17.63 29.05 0.31
N GLY A 145 -17.71 28.44 1.48
CA GLY A 145 -18.23 27.08 1.65
C GLY A 145 -17.23 25.97 1.36
N ILE A 146 -15.98 26.28 1.03
CA ILE A 146 -14.91 25.28 0.87
C ILE A 146 -13.87 25.48 1.99
N SER A 147 -13.43 24.37 2.58
CA SER A 147 -12.26 24.33 3.46
C SER A 147 -11.32 23.21 3.03
N ALA A 148 -10.05 23.52 2.95
CA ALA A 148 -9.02 22.59 2.52
C ALA A 148 -7.85 22.58 3.50
N ARG A 149 -7.34 21.39 3.82
CA ARG A 149 -6.24 21.19 4.77
C ARG A 149 -5.34 20.03 4.35
N ILE A 150 -4.13 20.00 4.89
CA ILE A 150 -3.25 18.85 4.78
C ILE A 150 -3.71 17.75 5.75
N VAL A 151 -3.74 16.53 5.27
CA VAL A 151 -3.86 15.30 6.07
C VAL A 151 -2.76 14.33 5.69
N TRP A 152 -2.28 13.58 6.68
CA TRP A 152 -1.25 12.59 6.49
C TRP A 152 -1.83 11.19 6.34
N ASP A 153 -1.09 10.32 5.68
CA ASP A 153 -1.51 8.92 5.49
C ASP A 153 -1.69 8.21 6.84
N ALA A 154 -2.87 7.64 7.04
CA ALA A 154 -3.23 6.96 8.30
C ALA A 154 -2.40 5.69 8.57
N ALA A 155 -1.78 5.09 7.53
CA ALA A 155 -0.89 3.94 7.66
C ALA A 155 0.55 4.32 8.08
N GLY A 156 0.82 5.64 8.28
CA GLY A 156 2.12 6.16 8.72
C GLY A 156 3.17 6.26 7.62
N ARG A 157 2.76 6.25 6.34
CA ARG A 157 3.66 6.55 5.21
C ARG A 157 3.90 8.06 5.13
N ASP A 158 5.05 8.48 4.57
CA ASP A 158 5.39 9.89 4.35
C ASP A 158 4.63 10.45 3.13
N ILE A 159 3.29 10.40 3.19
CA ILE A 159 2.39 10.85 2.14
C ILE A 159 1.44 11.90 2.69
N ALA A 160 1.56 13.13 2.17
CA ALA A 160 0.63 14.21 2.44
C ALA A 160 -0.45 14.28 1.37
N ARG A 161 -1.69 14.56 1.77
CA ARG A 161 -2.85 14.74 0.88
C ARG A 161 -3.59 16.00 1.21
N ALA A 162 -4.27 16.58 0.22
CA ALA A 162 -5.25 17.65 0.42
C ALA A 162 -6.61 17.01 0.76
N GLU A 163 -7.14 17.30 1.94
CA GLU A 163 -8.52 17.00 2.29
C GLU A 163 -9.36 18.24 2.02
N ILE A 164 -10.39 18.13 1.19
CA ILE A 164 -11.29 19.22 0.83
C ILE A 164 -12.67 18.89 1.42
N SER A 165 -13.22 19.83 2.19
CA SER A 165 -14.54 19.74 2.79
C SER A 165 -15.46 20.82 2.23
N PHE A 166 -16.73 20.47 2.05
CA PHE A 166 -17.76 21.34 1.49
C PHE A 166 -18.83 21.64 2.53
N ASP A 167 -19.15 22.91 2.73
CA ASP A 167 -20.39 23.30 3.42
C ASP A 167 -21.54 23.22 2.42
N GLU A 168 -22.26 22.13 2.44
CA GLU A 168 -23.36 21.84 1.52
C GLU A 168 -24.49 22.88 1.59
N LYS A 169 -24.70 23.50 2.77
CA LYS A 169 -25.69 24.57 2.93
C LYS A 169 -25.24 25.88 2.28
N ALA A 170 -23.98 26.24 2.44
CA ALA A 170 -23.44 27.45 1.84
C ALA A 170 -23.34 27.35 0.31
N ILE A 171 -22.99 26.17 -0.20
CA ILE A 171 -22.83 25.91 -1.65
C ILE A 171 -24.17 25.61 -2.33
N GLY A 172 -25.16 25.11 -1.59
CA GLY A 172 -26.47 24.69 -2.14
C GLY A 172 -26.43 23.39 -2.92
N LYS A 173 -25.35 22.58 -2.76
CA LYS A 173 -25.16 21.28 -3.40
C LYS A 173 -24.58 20.29 -2.39
N THR A 174 -24.95 19.02 -2.54
CA THR A 174 -24.31 17.95 -1.77
C THR A 174 -22.91 17.66 -2.29
N THR A 175 -22.05 17.12 -1.44
CA THR A 175 -20.71 16.66 -1.82
C THR A 175 -20.75 15.68 -3.00
N TYR A 176 -21.74 14.77 -3.04
CA TYR A 176 -21.93 13.84 -4.17
C TYR A 176 -22.25 14.54 -5.49
N GLN A 177 -23.11 15.57 -5.47
CA GLN A 177 -23.42 16.37 -6.66
C GLN A 177 -22.17 17.10 -7.18
N ILE A 178 -21.37 17.67 -6.27
CA ILE A 178 -20.10 18.33 -6.65
C ILE A 178 -19.14 17.32 -7.30
N MET A 179 -18.98 16.13 -6.71
CA MET A 179 -18.13 15.09 -7.26
C MET A 179 -18.59 14.63 -8.66
N ASP A 180 -19.90 14.47 -8.86
CA ASP A 180 -20.46 14.06 -10.15
C ASP A 180 -20.26 15.16 -11.21
N GLU A 181 -20.44 16.43 -10.87
CA GLU A 181 -20.17 17.55 -11.78
C GLU A 181 -18.69 17.65 -12.15
N LEU A 182 -17.79 17.42 -11.19
CA LEU A 182 -16.33 17.38 -11.45
C LEU A 182 -15.95 16.26 -12.42
N LYS A 183 -16.61 15.10 -12.33
CA LYS A 183 -16.40 13.97 -13.27
C LYS A 183 -16.89 14.29 -14.70
N GLN A 184 -17.94 15.12 -14.80
CA GLN A 184 -18.57 15.49 -16.08
C GLN A 184 -17.95 16.75 -16.71
N GLY A 185 -16.98 17.38 -16.07
CA GLY A 185 -16.28 18.56 -16.58
C GLY A 185 -15.45 18.26 -17.85
N ASN A 186 -14.99 19.31 -18.55
CA ASN A 186 -14.13 19.16 -19.73
C ASN A 186 -12.82 18.41 -19.39
N THR A 187 -12.32 18.56 -18.18
CA THR A 187 -11.31 17.69 -17.58
C THR A 187 -11.98 16.96 -16.43
N ALA A 188 -12.16 15.65 -16.59
CA ALA A 188 -12.78 14.84 -15.53
C ALA A 188 -11.86 14.73 -14.33
N ILE A 189 -12.40 15.02 -13.14
CA ILE A 189 -11.72 14.87 -11.85
C ILE A 189 -12.44 13.77 -11.06
N TYR A 190 -11.68 12.76 -10.58
CA TYR A 190 -12.20 11.57 -9.89
C TYR A 190 -11.73 11.53 -8.43
#